data_b985cb91af5321f37952863d87453f6e
#
_entry.id   b985cb91af5321f37952863d87453f6e
#
_cell.length_a   1.000
_cell.length_b   1.000
_cell.length_c   1.000
_cell.angle_alpha   90.00
_cell.angle_beta   90.00
_cell.angle_gamma   90.00
#
_symmetry.space_group_name_H-M   'P 1'
#
loop_
_entity.id
_entity.type
_entity.pdbx_description
1 polymer ?
#
loop_
_entity_poly.entity_id
_entity_poly.type
_entity_poly.pdbx_seq_one_letter_code
_entity_poly.pdbx_strand_id
1 'polypeptide(L)'
;MTRRGFLGASVAVPLVAAAGAEEWVELFDGKSLRGWRASENKGSWKVVDGTLAADGPRSHLFYDGLVHGADFKNFEIEVEVTTKPECNSGVYFHTKYQETGFPEKGFEIQVNNTAQGDGGYLERKKTASLYGIRNMYKQLVPDEKPFTMRATVRGKNVQIRLNGQLVVDYVEPTPAVIPRGGEKERFLDHGTVALQCHNDGSKAFFKSVRVRPLPDDLPEYTVAAPAPVVDEVYREVINIGRHNVPMVDYHVFVRDGMTLESMLRKSRADGIQYGITADANRLKSDADAERWLRPFAGKPVFFALLTRDGEWTRRLSKGVAQKFDYVIADGRASESPGSVDEIVEQTVERLDSEPIDIYAHATWLPKAMRERADELWTEPLMAKLIGGFLRNKVAVELNSLERLPSVRFIQRAKEAGCKFGFGTGNKTAAELQRCEFGLQMVETCKLDWKSFYAPGSWWPKAVERRWAA
;
A
#
# COMPACT_ATOMS: atom_id res chain seq x y z
N MET A 1 -3.25 -3.92 -60.96
CA MET A 1 -3.70 -4.08 -59.55
C MET A 1 -2.68 -3.40 -58.64
N THR A 2 -3.01 -2.19 -58.22
CA THR A 2 -2.12 -1.25 -57.52
C THR A 2 -2.21 -1.45 -56.01
N ARG A 3 -1.09 -1.77 -55.37
CA ARG A 3 -0.95 -1.80 -53.91
C ARG A 3 -0.93 -0.35 -53.36
N ARG A 4 -1.93 0.03 -52.60
CA ARG A 4 -1.91 1.27 -51.81
C ARG A 4 -1.21 0.99 -50.50
N GLY A 5 -0.05 1.62 -50.27
CA GLY A 5 0.63 1.67 -48.98
C GLY A 5 -0.09 2.62 -48.03
N PHE A 6 -0.39 2.17 -46.82
CA PHE A 6 -0.83 3.01 -45.71
C PHE A 6 0.43 3.61 -45.07
N LEU A 7 0.62 4.90 -45.22
CA LEU A 7 1.56 5.70 -44.42
C LEU A 7 0.90 6.01 -43.09
N GLY A 8 1.37 5.37 -42.05
CA GLY A 8 1.02 5.72 -40.69
C GLY A 8 1.72 7.03 -40.31
N ALA A 9 0.95 8.10 -40.17
CA ALA A 9 1.43 9.35 -39.60
C ALA A 9 1.63 9.17 -38.08
N SER A 10 2.89 9.10 -37.63
CA SER A 10 3.26 9.26 -36.23
C SER A 10 2.97 10.71 -35.84
N VAL A 11 1.93 10.92 -35.05
CA VAL A 11 1.70 12.20 -34.38
C VAL A 11 2.73 12.32 -33.27
N ALA A 12 3.80 13.05 -33.51
CA ALA A 12 4.72 13.50 -32.47
C ALA A 12 3.92 14.51 -31.59
N VAL A 13 3.57 14.09 -30.38
CA VAL A 13 3.09 15.01 -29.36
C VAL A 13 4.28 15.91 -29.00
N PRO A 14 4.20 17.23 -29.20
CA PRO A 14 5.29 18.12 -28.82
C PRO A 14 5.45 18.04 -27.30
N LEU A 15 6.67 17.73 -26.86
CA LEU A 15 7.10 17.97 -25.48
C LEU A 15 7.06 19.49 -25.30
N VAL A 16 5.96 20.01 -24.77
CA VAL A 16 5.90 21.43 -24.33
C VAL A 16 6.87 21.50 -23.15
N ALA A 17 8.07 21.98 -23.40
CA ALA A 17 8.96 22.40 -22.34
C ALA A 17 8.17 23.37 -21.46
N ALA A 18 8.06 23.09 -20.17
CA ALA A 18 7.38 23.93 -19.22
C ALA A 18 8.12 25.28 -19.17
N ALA A 19 7.67 26.24 -19.96
CA ALA A 19 8.16 27.62 -19.87
C ALA A 19 7.75 28.13 -18.50
N GLY A 20 8.75 28.42 -17.62
CA GLY A 20 8.53 29.11 -16.36
C GLY A 20 8.84 28.36 -15.06
N ALA A 21 9.33 27.12 -15.08
CA ALA A 21 9.83 26.49 -13.85
C ALA A 21 11.18 27.11 -13.45
N GLU A 22 11.31 27.52 -12.19
CA GLU A 22 12.59 27.96 -11.61
C GLU A 22 13.61 26.81 -11.57
N GLU A 23 14.88 27.14 -11.37
CA GLU A 23 15.91 26.11 -11.18
C GLU A 23 15.77 25.41 -9.81
N TRP A 24 16.32 24.21 -9.72
CA TRP A 24 16.41 23.51 -8.44
C TRP A 24 17.31 24.25 -7.46
N VAL A 25 16.82 24.50 -6.25
CA VAL A 25 17.55 25.17 -5.18
C VAL A 25 17.72 24.21 -4.00
N GLU A 26 18.95 24.03 -3.54
CA GLU A 26 19.24 23.26 -2.34
C GLU A 26 18.80 24.04 -1.10
N LEU A 27 18.00 23.41 -0.24
CA LEU A 27 17.59 23.98 1.05
C LEU A 27 18.57 23.64 2.17
N PHE A 28 19.43 22.65 1.96
CA PHE A 28 20.49 22.24 2.88
C PHE A 28 21.87 22.46 2.26
N ASP A 29 22.71 23.16 2.98
CA ASP A 29 24.06 23.55 2.50
C ASP A 29 25.16 22.47 2.69
N GLY A 30 24.79 21.30 3.23
CA GLY A 30 25.68 20.20 3.56
C GLY A 30 26.56 20.44 4.79
N LYS A 31 26.44 21.57 5.50
CA LYS A 31 27.38 21.99 6.56
C LYS A 31 26.71 22.46 7.85
N SER A 32 25.51 23.03 7.77
CA SER A 32 24.90 23.69 8.92
C SER A 32 23.37 23.54 8.92
N LEU A 33 22.73 23.81 10.06
CA LEU A 33 21.29 23.93 10.19
C LEU A 33 20.77 25.33 9.80
N ARG A 34 21.58 26.13 9.12
CA ARG A 34 21.17 27.47 8.69
C ARG A 34 19.96 27.39 7.75
N GLY A 35 18.95 28.22 8.03
CA GLY A 35 17.66 28.15 7.30
C GLY A 35 16.73 27.03 7.74
N TRP A 36 17.04 26.40 8.87
CA TRP A 36 16.23 25.36 9.47
C TRP A 36 15.97 25.62 10.94
N ARG A 37 14.74 25.38 11.39
CA ARG A 37 14.31 25.57 12.76
C ARG A 37 13.72 24.29 13.31
N ALA A 38 14.40 23.70 14.29
CA ALA A 38 13.89 22.52 15.00
C ALA A 38 12.78 22.90 16.00
N SER A 39 11.78 22.05 16.13
CA SER A 39 10.75 22.10 17.15
C SER A 39 11.26 21.57 18.50
N GLU A 40 10.42 20.94 19.30
CA GLU A 40 10.83 20.25 20.52
C GLU A 40 12.08 19.36 20.30
N ASN A 41 12.83 19.05 21.36
CA ASN A 41 14.00 18.15 21.31
C ASN A 41 15.02 18.53 20.20
N LYS A 42 15.43 19.79 20.16
CA LYS A 42 16.33 20.33 19.11
C LYS A 42 17.60 19.51 18.90
N GLY A 43 18.09 18.82 19.93
CA GLY A 43 19.26 17.94 19.89
C GLY A 43 19.10 16.69 19.00
N SER A 44 17.88 16.38 18.56
CA SER A 44 17.59 15.28 17.62
C SER A 44 18.10 15.56 16.21
N TRP A 45 18.50 16.82 15.92
CA TRP A 45 18.98 17.25 14.61
C TRP A 45 20.45 17.66 14.67
N LYS A 46 21.25 17.07 13.79
CA LYS A 46 22.69 17.33 13.67
C LYS A 46 23.10 17.30 12.21
N VAL A 47 24.22 17.91 11.89
CA VAL A 47 24.91 17.69 10.61
C VAL A 47 26.01 16.66 10.85
N VAL A 48 25.91 15.52 10.15
CA VAL A 48 26.86 14.41 10.23
C VAL A 48 27.25 14.00 8.81
N ASP A 49 28.53 14.02 8.51
CA ASP A 49 29.09 13.61 7.22
C ASP A 49 28.38 14.26 6.01
N GLY A 50 28.03 15.53 6.14
CA GLY A 50 27.34 16.29 5.10
C GLY A 50 25.90 15.87 4.88
N THR A 51 25.23 15.31 5.89
CA THR A 51 23.82 14.99 5.91
C THR A 51 23.10 15.67 7.08
N LEU A 52 21.81 16.00 6.91
CA LEU A 52 20.94 16.29 8.03
C LEU A 52 20.55 14.97 8.68
N ALA A 53 21.06 14.71 9.88
CA ALA A 53 20.78 13.51 10.64
C ALA A 53 19.62 13.76 11.62
N ALA A 54 18.56 12.98 11.49
CA ALA A 54 17.50 12.81 12.47
C ALA A 54 17.85 11.62 13.36
N ASP A 55 18.18 11.85 14.64
CA ASP A 55 18.58 10.81 15.60
C ASP A 55 18.30 11.29 17.04
N GLY A 56 17.20 10.89 17.63
CA GLY A 56 16.77 11.25 18.97
C GLY A 56 15.26 11.23 19.17
N PRO A 57 14.76 11.83 20.27
CA PRO A 57 13.33 11.96 20.54
C PRO A 57 12.59 12.74 19.43
N ARG A 58 11.25 12.64 19.43
CA ARG A 58 10.40 13.33 18.46
C ARG A 58 10.76 14.80 18.29
N SER A 59 10.99 15.20 17.05
CA SER A 59 11.28 16.58 16.64
C SER A 59 10.98 16.75 15.16
N HIS A 60 10.61 17.97 14.75
CA HIS A 60 10.46 18.31 13.35
C HIS A 60 11.39 19.47 13.01
N LEU A 61 12.08 19.38 11.88
CA LEU A 61 13.01 20.40 11.39
C LEU A 61 12.31 21.14 10.25
N PHE A 62 11.81 22.34 10.56
CA PHE A 62 11.09 23.20 9.61
C PHE A 62 12.04 24.08 8.84
N TYR A 63 11.84 24.20 7.54
CA TYR A 63 12.56 25.17 6.74
C TYR A 63 12.02 26.57 7.00
N ASP A 64 12.87 27.49 7.40
CA ASP A 64 12.58 28.92 7.63
C ASP A 64 13.59 29.84 6.93
N GLY A 65 14.25 29.31 5.88
CA GLY A 65 15.25 30.04 5.09
C GLY A 65 14.62 31.00 4.07
N LEU A 66 15.48 31.57 3.24
CA LEU A 66 15.09 32.68 2.33
C LEU A 66 14.45 32.20 1.01
N VAL A 67 14.61 30.94 0.63
CA VAL A 67 14.09 30.45 -0.65
C VAL A 67 12.59 30.56 -0.65
N HIS A 68 12.05 31.35 -1.57
CA HIS A 68 10.61 31.63 -1.73
C HIS A 68 9.91 32.09 -0.43
N GLY A 69 10.66 32.71 0.50
CA GLY A 69 10.16 33.13 1.82
C GLY A 69 9.72 31.97 2.71
N ALA A 70 10.21 30.74 2.45
CA ALA A 70 9.78 29.50 3.11
C ALA A 70 8.28 29.22 2.96
N ASP A 71 7.65 29.69 1.89
CA ASP A 71 6.21 29.53 1.62
C ASP A 71 6.01 29.04 0.19
N PHE A 72 5.69 27.77 0.05
CA PHE A 72 5.57 27.07 -1.22
C PHE A 72 4.10 26.70 -1.46
N LYS A 73 3.59 27.00 -2.63
CA LYS A 73 2.25 26.63 -3.08
C LYS A 73 2.29 25.55 -4.16
N ASN A 74 2.84 25.89 -5.34
CA ASN A 74 3.14 24.92 -6.38
C ASN A 74 4.66 24.71 -6.42
N PHE A 75 5.10 23.48 -6.38
CA PHE A 75 6.54 23.19 -6.33
C PHE A 75 6.83 21.72 -6.61
N GLU A 76 8.08 21.43 -6.84
CA GLU A 76 8.64 20.10 -6.69
C GLU A 76 9.62 20.11 -5.51
N ILE A 77 9.58 19.08 -4.68
CA ILE A 77 10.58 18.80 -3.67
C ILE A 77 11.20 17.45 -3.95
N GLU A 78 12.53 17.39 -3.85
CA GLU A 78 13.26 16.14 -3.96
C GLU A 78 14.20 15.99 -2.77
N VAL A 79 14.16 14.81 -2.15
CA VAL A 79 15.03 14.44 -1.05
C VAL A 79 15.81 13.18 -1.39
N GLU A 80 17.11 13.17 -1.10
CA GLU A 80 17.92 11.95 -1.06
C GLU A 80 18.12 11.57 0.40
N VAL A 81 17.66 10.38 0.78
CA VAL A 81 17.66 9.93 2.17
C VAL A 81 18.16 8.50 2.30
N THR A 82 18.85 8.22 3.40
CA THR A 82 19.24 6.88 3.84
C THR A 82 18.65 6.64 5.23
N THR A 83 18.02 5.50 5.45
CA THR A 83 17.47 5.11 6.74
C THR A 83 18.27 4.00 7.38
N LYS A 84 18.25 3.91 8.71
CA LYS A 84 18.65 2.71 9.44
C LYS A 84 17.42 1.80 9.61
N PRO A 85 17.62 0.50 9.89
CA PRO A 85 16.52 -0.40 10.25
C PRO A 85 15.66 0.19 11.38
N GLU A 86 14.34 -0.07 11.33
CA GLU A 86 13.32 0.43 12.26
C GLU A 86 13.15 1.98 12.27
N CYS A 87 13.65 2.67 11.24
CA CYS A 87 13.46 4.10 11.09
C CYS A 87 12.02 4.44 10.73
N ASN A 88 11.44 5.37 11.49
CA ASN A 88 10.20 6.08 11.15
C ASN A 88 10.51 7.57 11.03
N SER A 89 10.24 8.17 9.90
CA SER A 89 10.52 9.56 9.57
C SER A 89 9.52 10.06 8.51
N GLY A 90 9.61 11.31 8.09
CA GLY A 90 8.72 11.90 7.10
C GLY A 90 9.24 13.21 6.52
N VAL A 91 8.67 13.58 5.38
CA VAL A 91 8.85 14.88 4.73
C VAL A 91 7.50 15.56 4.67
N TYR A 92 7.36 16.68 5.36
CA TYR A 92 6.13 17.48 5.37
C TYR A 92 6.18 18.58 4.33
N PHE A 93 5.02 18.93 3.80
CA PHE A 93 4.86 20.07 2.90
C PHE A 93 3.52 20.77 3.14
N HIS A 94 3.38 22.03 2.72
CA HIS A 94 2.27 22.93 3.05
C HIS A 94 2.05 23.07 4.55
N THR A 95 3.13 22.87 5.33
CA THR A 95 3.08 22.95 6.79
C THR A 95 3.44 24.34 7.30
N LYS A 96 3.39 24.53 8.60
CA LYS A 96 3.82 25.73 9.31
C LYS A 96 4.58 25.32 10.56
N TYR A 97 5.49 26.20 11.04
CA TYR A 97 6.21 25.93 12.28
C TYR A 97 5.23 25.65 13.45
N GLN A 98 5.51 24.59 14.16
CA GLN A 98 4.79 24.16 15.36
C GLN A 98 5.82 23.74 16.41
N GLU A 99 5.73 24.28 17.64
CA GLU A 99 6.74 24.07 18.69
C GLU A 99 6.78 22.64 19.22
N THR A 100 5.63 21.97 19.30
CA THR A 100 5.50 20.62 19.88
C THR A 100 4.51 19.78 19.11
N GLY A 101 4.67 18.45 19.19
CA GLY A 101 3.74 17.50 18.57
C GLY A 101 4.02 17.26 17.09
N PHE A 102 3.17 16.47 16.47
CA PHE A 102 3.19 16.26 15.02
C PHE A 102 2.54 17.45 14.32
N PRO A 103 3.05 17.91 13.16
CA PRO A 103 2.45 19.02 12.42
C PRO A 103 0.99 18.77 12.09
N GLU A 104 0.12 19.71 12.46
CA GLU A 104 -1.33 19.63 12.23
C GLU A 104 -1.74 20.15 10.85
N LYS A 105 -0.91 21.02 10.26
CA LYS A 105 -1.13 21.58 8.91
C LYS A 105 -0.31 20.86 7.86
N GLY A 106 -0.91 20.66 6.68
CA GLY A 106 -0.26 20.13 5.50
C GLY A 106 -0.22 18.60 5.45
N PHE A 107 0.65 18.06 4.63
CA PHE A 107 0.75 16.62 4.37
C PHE A 107 2.13 16.09 4.73
N GLU A 108 2.16 14.80 5.02
CA GLU A 108 3.37 14.03 5.25
C GLU A 108 3.59 13.02 4.12
N ILE A 109 4.81 12.96 3.61
CA ILE A 109 5.31 11.87 2.78
C ILE A 109 6.12 10.97 3.69
N GLN A 110 5.62 9.77 3.92
CA GLN A 110 6.22 8.82 4.85
C GLN A 110 7.63 8.37 4.43
N VAL A 111 8.51 8.22 5.41
CA VAL A 111 9.83 7.59 5.31
C VAL A 111 9.88 6.45 6.33
N ASN A 112 9.51 5.25 5.91
CA ASN A 112 9.49 4.05 6.74
C ASN A 112 9.69 2.82 5.84
N ASN A 113 10.86 2.21 5.92
CA ASN A 113 11.12 0.98 5.16
C ASN A 113 10.76 -0.26 5.99
N THR A 114 11.31 -0.41 7.19
CA THR A 114 11.17 -1.62 8.02
C THR A 114 10.51 -1.39 9.37
N ALA A 115 10.35 -0.13 9.86
CA ALA A 115 9.73 0.11 11.15
C ALA A 115 8.34 -0.54 11.24
N GLN A 116 8.14 -1.26 12.35
CA GLN A 116 6.89 -1.97 12.64
C GLN A 116 6.01 -1.19 13.64
N GLY A 117 6.53 -0.11 14.21
CA GLY A 117 5.86 0.62 15.29
C GLY A 117 6.29 0.16 16.67
N ASP A 118 5.70 0.71 17.70
CA ASP A 118 6.01 0.43 19.09
C ASP A 118 4.75 0.28 19.96
N GLY A 119 4.93 -0.22 21.20
CA GLY A 119 3.91 -0.15 22.24
C GLY A 119 2.53 -0.72 21.90
N GLY A 120 2.44 -1.61 20.94
CA GLY A 120 1.18 -2.22 20.49
C GLY A 120 0.48 -1.47 19.37
N TYR A 121 1.11 -0.45 18.80
CA TYR A 121 0.76 0.15 17.54
C TYR A 121 1.66 -0.39 16.43
N LEU A 122 1.06 -0.85 15.32
CA LEU A 122 1.78 -1.39 14.18
C LEU A 122 1.72 -0.39 13.02
N GLU A 123 2.85 0.28 12.70
CA GLU A 123 2.92 1.19 11.56
C GLU A 123 3.12 0.40 10.25
N ARG A 124 2.10 0.43 9.40
CA ARG A 124 2.09 -0.32 8.14
C ARG A 124 2.35 0.55 6.92
N LYS A 125 2.25 1.86 7.07
CA LYS A 125 2.45 2.79 5.97
C LYS A 125 3.94 2.92 5.70
N LYS A 126 4.33 2.60 4.47
CA LYS A 126 5.73 2.54 4.04
C LYS A 126 6.14 3.80 3.28
N THR A 127 7.44 3.91 3.03
CA THR A 127 8.07 5.03 2.29
C THR A 127 7.30 5.40 1.03
N ALA A 128 7.15 6.70 0.81
CA ALA A 128 6.41 7.35 -0.26
C ALA A 128 4.87 7.28 -0.14
N SER A 129 4.30 6.86 1.00
CA SER A 129 2.89 7.12 1.28
C SER A 129 2.63 8.63 1.39
N LEU A 130 1.54 9.12 0.80
CA LEU A 130 0.90 10.36 1.24
C LEU A 130 0.07 9.98 2.46
N TYR A 131 0.64 10.20 3.65
CA TYR A 131 0.24 9.59 4.92
C TYR A 131 -1.24 9.78 5.24
N GLY A 132 -1.95 8.65 5.39
CA GLY A 132 -3.38 8.63 5.73
C GLY A 132 -4.32 8.95 4.57
N ILE A 133 -3.81 9.26 3.37
CA ILE A 133 -4.60 9.61 2.17
C ILE A 133 -4.38 8.59 1.05
N ARG A 134 -3.11 8.35 0.68
CA ARG A 134 -2.70 7.37 -0.34
C ARG A 134 -1.52 6.57 0.20
N ASN A 135 -1.83 5.49 0.89
CA ASN A 135 -0.82 4.71 1.60
C ASN A 135 -0.17 3.65 0.72
N MET A 136 1.13 3.48 0.92
CA MET A 136 1.90 2.34 0.45
C MET A 136 2.06 1.36 1.60
N TYR A 137 1.84 0.08 1.35
CA TYR A 137 2.00 -0.97 2.37
C TYR A 137 3.13 -1.94 2.03
N LYS A 138 3.60 -1.90 0.78
CA LYS A 138 4.75 -2.69 0.34
C LYS A 138 6.03 -1.89 0.52
N GLN A 139 7.03 -2.50 1.14
CA GLN A 139 8.39 -1.99 1.15
C GLN A 139 8.97 -2.03 -0.28
N LEU A 140 9.38 -0.88 -0.81
CA LEU A 140 9.94 -0.76 -2.17
C LEU A 140 11.44 -0.49 -2.18
N VAL A 141 12.00 0.01 -1.09
CA VAL A 141 13.42 0.31 -0.93
C VAL A 141 13.94 -0.28 0.38
N PRO A 142 15.20 -0.75 0.41
CA PRO A 142 15.81 -1.27 1.62
C PRO A 142 16.34 -0.13 2.52
N ASP A 143 16.55 -0.46 3.79
CA ASP A 143 17.36 0.38 4.68
C ASP A 143 18.84 0.34 4.29
N GLU A 144 19.63 1.28 4.80
CA GLU A 144 21.08 1.39 4.63
C GLU A 144 21.56 1.61 3.18
N LYS A 145 20.60 1.91 2.29
CA LYS A 145 20.89 2.34 0.92
C LYS A 145 20.20 3.66 0.62
N PRO A 146 20.85 4.58 -0.08
CA PRO A 146 20.23 5.85 -0.46
C PRO A 146 19.07 5.59 -1.44
N PHE A 147 18.02 6.37 -1.27
CA PHE A 147 16.92 6.44 -2.21
C PHE A 147 16.45 7.88 -2.39
N THR A 148 15.80 8.16 -3.50
CA THR A 148 15.27 9.47 -3.83
C THR A 148 13.76 9.47 -3.81
N MET A 149 13.18 10.42 -3.08
CA MET A 149 11.76 10.73 -3.16
C MET A 149 11.57 12.10 -3.79
N ARG A 150 10.69 12.19 -4.79
CA ARG A 150 10.25 13.45 -5.38
C ARG A 150 8.75 13.59 -5.27
N ALA A 151 8.30 14.71 -4.71
CA ALA A 151 6.91 15.13 -4.82
C ALA A 151 6.78 16.31 -5.76
N THR A 152 5.77 16.25 -6.64
CA THR A 152 5.31 17.37 -7.45
C THR A 152 3.94 17.79 -6.93
N VAL A 153 3.83 19.00 -6.43
CA VAL A 153 2.57 19.61 -5.95
C VAL A 153 2.16 20.69 -6.94
N ARG A 154 0.98 20.55 -7.51
CA ARG A 154 0.49 21.46 -8.54
C ARG A 154 -1.02 21.58 -8.47
N GLY A 155 -1.52 22.73 -8.03
CA GLY A 155 -2.93 22.94 -7.76
C GLY A 155 -3.46 21.90 -6.78
N LYS A 156 -4.43 21.11 -7.22
CA LYS A 156 -5.03 20.02 -6.42
C LYS A 156 -4.37 18.65 -6.61
N ASN A 157 -3.27 18.57 -7.36
CA ASN A 157 -2.59 17.30 -7.63
C ASN A 157 -1.27 17.15 -6.85
N VAL A 158 -1.07 15.97 -6.28
CA VAL A 158 0.18 15.53 -5.67
C VAL A 158 0.63 14.24 -6.33
N GLN A 159 1.79 14.27 -6.96
CA GLN A 159 2.47 13.08 -7.47
C GLN A 159 3.70 12.80 -6.63
N ILE A 160 3.87 11.54 -6.17
CA ILE A 160 5.06 11.11 -5.45
C ILE A 160 5.75 10.02 -6.25
N ARG A 161 7.07 10.21 -6.45
CA ARG A 161 7.95 9.24 -7.11
C ARG A 161 9.01 8.76 -6.13
N LEU A 162 9.24 7.46 -6.15
CA LEU A 162 10.31 6.80 -5.41
C LEU A 162 11.29 6.20 -6.41
N ASN A 163 12.56 6.64 -6.39
CA ASN A 163 13.57 6.29 -7.39
C ASN A 163 13.05 6.44 -8.84
N GLY A 164 12.33 7.53 -9.10
CA GLY A 164 11.72 7.82 -10.40
C GLY A 164 10.40 7.10 -10.69
N GLN A 165 10.06 6.02 -9.98
CA GLN A 165 8.81 5.29 -10.14
C GLN A 165 7.64 6.07 -9.51
N LEU A 166 6.59 6.37 -10.29
CA LEU A 166 5.36 6.98 -9.76
C LEU A 166 4.64 5.97 -8.85
N VAL A 167 4.45 6.34 -7.58
CA VAL A 167 3.81 5.50 -6.57
C VAL A 167 2.51 6.10 -6.05
N VAL A 168 2.42 7.42 -5.94
CA VAL A 168 1.18 8.14 -5.60
C VAL A 168 0.85 9.13 -6.71
N ASP A 169 -0.43 9.21 -7.04
CA ASP A 169 -1.03 10.23 -7.90
C ASP A 169 -2.39 10.57 -7.29
N TYR A 170 -2.42 11.66 -6.54
CA TYR A 170 -3.59 12.07 -5.77
C TYR A 170 -4.12 13.39 -6.29
N VAL A 171 -5.40 13.42 -6.61
CA VAL A 171 -6.14 14.67 -6.89
C VAL A 171 -7.04 14.94 -5.69
N GLU A 172 -6.79 16.06 -5.01
CA GLU A 172 -7.61 16.47 -3.89
C GLU A 172 -8.99 16.90 -4.36
N PRO A 173 -10.08 16.28 -3.88
CA PRO A 173 -11.43 16.70 -4.22
C PRO A 173 -11.79 18.04 -3.58
N THR A 174 -12.82 18.68 -4.13
CA THR A 174 -13.40 19.91 -3.55
C THR A 174 -14.82 19.64 -3.08
N PRO A 175 -15.14 19.73 -1.77
CA PRO A 175 -14.18 19.96 -0.66
C PRO A 175 -13.23 18.79 -0.42
N ALA A 176 -12.08 19.07 0.20
CA ALA A 176 -11.12 18.06 0.59
C ALA A 176 -11.75 17.02 1.53
N VAL A 177 -11.37 15.75 1.38
CA VAL A 177 -11.79 14.68 2.30
C VAL A 177 -10.81 14.61 3.45
N ILE A 178 -11.23 15.06 4.61
CA ILE A 178 -10.47 14.95 5.86
C ILE A 178 -10.88 13.64 6.53
N PRO A 179 -9.93 12.71 6.79
CA PRO A 179 -10.25 11.46 7.47
C PRO A 179 -10.82 11.69 8.87
N ARG A 180 -11.69 10.82 9.34
CA ARG A 180 -12.20 10.86 10.72
C ARG A 180 -11.04 10.80 11.72
N GLY A 181 -11.02 11.73 12.68
CA GLY A 181 -9.92 11.87 13.63
C GLY A 181 -8.59 12.34 13.04
N GLY A 182 -8.60 12.78 11.79
CA GLY A 182 -7.45 13.40 11.14
C GLY A 182 -7.30 14.88 11.46
N GLU A 183 -6.16 15.42 11.08
CA GLU A 183 -5.82 16.82 11.26
C GLU A 183 -6.69 17.70 10.37
N LYS A 184 -7.30 18.74 10.94
CA LYS A 184 -8.30 19.59 10.27
C LYS A 184 -7.71 20.44 9.14
N GLU A 185 -6.43 20.80 9.24
CA GLU A 185 -5.70 21.60 8.25
C GLU A 185 -4.94 20.72 7.24
N ARG A 186 -5.37 19.47 7.04
CA ARG A 186 -4.78 18.54 6.06
C ARG A 186 -5.48 18.67 4.71
N PHE A 187 -5.17 19.72 3.99
CA PHE A 187 -5.61 20.00 2.63
C PHE A 187 -4.53 20.77 1.87
N LEU A 188 -4.59 20.76 0.54
CA LEU A 188 -3.66 21.47 -0.31
C LEU A 188 -3.93 22.98 -0.27
N ASP A 189 -2.89 23.73 0.12
CA ASP A 189 -2.91 25.16 0.33
C ASP A 189 -1.53 25.74 -0.04
N HIS A 190 -0.81 26.26 0.91
CA HIS A 190 0.58 26.70 0.84
C HIS A 190 1.24 26.56 2.21
N GLY A 191 2.55 26.66 2.28
CA GLY A 191 3.32 26.63 3.52
C GLY A 191 4.73 26.13 3.31
N THR A 192 5.45 25.94 4.41
CA THR A 192 6.83 25.48 4.37
C THR A 192 6.93 23.96 4.26
N VAL A 193 8.16 23.47 4.25
CA VAL A 193 8.51 22.04 4.31
C VAL A 193 9.15 21.72 5.65
N ALA A 194 9.02 20.47 6.10
CA ALA A 194 9.70 20.01 7.30
C ALA A 194 10.16 18.55 7.16
N LEU A 195 11.18 18.18 7.92
CA LEU A 195 11.66 16.81 8.06
C LEU A 195 11.29 16.30 9.46
N GLN A 196 11.06 15.00 9.60
CA GLN A 196 10.64 14.39 10.86
C GLN A 196 11.75 13.53 11.46
N CYS A 197 11.96 13.67 12.77
CA CYS A 197 12.52 12.66 13.67
C CYS A 197 11.36 12.14 14.52
N HIS A 198 10.89 10.90 14.27
CA HIS A 198 9.62 10.44 14.84
C HIS A 198 9.73 10.09 16.32
N ASN A 199 10.76 9.35 16.71
CA ASN A 199 10.96 8.84 18.07
C ASN A 199 12.41 8.36 18.26
N ASP A 200 12.78 8.08 19.50
CA ASP A 200 14.06 7.45 19.82
C ASP A 200 14.23 6.14 19.04
N GLY A 201 15.40 5.94 18.45
CA GLY A 201 15.72 4.79 17.61
C GLY A 201 15.43 5.00 16.12
N SER A 202 14.59 5.96 15.75
CA SER A 202 14.41 6.35 14.35
C SER A 202 15.63 7.14 13.86
N LYS A 203 16.32 6.61 12.82
CA LYS A 203 17.51 7.28 12.27
C LYS A 203 17.42 7.44 10.77
N ALA A 204 17.30 8.69 10.32
CA ALA A 204 17.31 9.08 8.92
C ALA A 204 18.39 10.10 8.63
N PHE A 205 19.02 10.00 7.46
CA PHE A 205 20.09 10.85 6.99
C PHE A 205 19.71 11.44 5.65
N PHE A 206 19.39 12.74 5.63
CA PHE A 206 19.02 13.47 4.40
C PHE A 206 20.26 14.10 3.79
N LYS A 207 20.71 13.59 2.66
CA LYS A 207 21.90 14.04 1.94
C LYS A 207 21.64 15.31 1.14
N SER A 208 20.47 15.39 0.51
CA SER A 208 20.00 16.53 -0.25
C SER A 208 18.53 16.77 0.08
N VAL A 209 18.17 18.02 0.21
CA VAL A 209 16.78 18.50 0.27
C VAL A 209 16.72 19.71 -0.65
N ARG A 210 16.12 19.53 -1.82
CA ARG A 210 16.04 20.59 -2.82
C ARG A 210 14.60 20.83 -3.28
N VAL A 211 14.33 22.07 -3.61
CA VAL A 211 13.02 22.51 -4.08
C VAL A 211 13.13 23.19 -5.44
N ARG A 212 12.11 23.08 -6.23
CA ARG A 212 11.91 23.84 -7.44
C ARG A 212 10.51 24.45 -7.39
N PRO A 213 10.38 25.74 -7.10
CA PRO A 213 9.11 26.43 -7.17
C PRO A 213 8.52 26.35 -8.58
N LEU A 214 7.21 26.28 -8.67
CA LEU A 214 6.46 26.26 -9.93
C LEU A 214 5.54 27.48 -9.97
N PRO A 215 5.29 28.06 -11.16
CA PRO A 215 4.37 29.18 -11.29
C PRO A 215 2.98 28.86 -10.76
N ASP A 216 2.35 29.84 -10.10
CA ASP A 216 1.03 29.67 -9.50
C ASP A 216 -0.11 29.56 -10.52
N ASP A 217 0.11 30.08 -11.72
CA ASP A 217 -0.84 30.08 -12.83
C ASP A 217 -0.73 28.83 -13.73
N LEU A 218 0.13 27.88 -13.37
CA LEU A 218 0.19 26.61 -14.10
C LEU A 218 -1.18 25.91 -14.01
N PRO A 219 -1.73 25.47 -15.16
CA PRO A 219 -2.97 24.72 -15.16
C PRO A 219 -2.82 23.45 -14.31
N GLU A 220 -3.86 23.07 -13.60
CA GLU A 220 -3.89 21.82 -12.85
C GLU A 220 -3.47 20.63 -13.72
N TYR A 221 -2.89 19.63 -13.10
CA TYR A 221 -2.46 18.41 -13.81
C TYR A 221 -3.69 17.62 -14.25
N THR A 222 -4.34 18.06 -15.31
CA THR A 222 -5.60 17.47 -15.81
C THR A 222 -5.37 16.20 -16.65
N VAL A 223 -4.12 15.81 -16.89
CA VAL A 223 -3.83 14.87 -17.98
C VAL A 223 -3.79 13.39 -17.55
N ALA A 224 -3.56 13.08 -16.29
CA ALA A 224 -3.31 11.69 -15.90
C ALA A 224 -4.43 11.02 -15.10
N ALA A 225 -5.24 11.77 -14.38
CA ALA A 225 -6.35 11.20 -13.63
C ALA A 225 -7.58 12.11 -13.75
N PRO A 226 -8.75 11.57 -14.13
CA PRO A 226 -10.01 12.29 -13.96
C PRO A 226 -10.19 12.62 -12.48
N ALA A 227 -10.91 13.71 -12.21
CA ALA A 227 -11.30 14.05 -10.84
C ALA A 227 -11.92 12.81 -10.17
N PRO A 228 -11.54 12.49 -8.91
CA PRO A 228 -12.04 11.30 -8.25
C PRO A 228 -13.56 11.40 -8.05
N VAL A 229 -14.25 10.27 -8.23
CA VAL A 229 -15.65 10.16 -7.81
C VAL A 229 -15.64 10.02 -6.29
N VAL A 230 -16.04 11.07 -5.58
CA VAL A 230 -16.03 11.14 -4.10
C VAL A 230 -17.34 10.57 -3.57
N ASP A 231 -17.49 9.27 -3.71
CA ASP A 231 -18.58 8.50 -3.12
C ASP A 231 -18.23 8.02 -1.68
N GLU A 232 -19.11 7.23 -1.10
CA GLU A 232 -18.94 6.67 0.24
C GLU A 232 -17.71 5.74 0.30
N VAL A 233 -17.50 4.91 -0.71
CA VAL A 233 -16.36 3.99 -0.78
C VAL A 233 -15.04 4.75 -0.79
N TYR A 234 -14.94 5.83 -1.57
CA TYR A 234 -13.76 6.71 -1.61
C TYR A 234 -13.44 7.27 -0.22
N ARG A 235 -14.47 7.76 0.49
CA ARG A 235 -14.32 8.29 1.86
C ARG A 235 -13.88 7.22 2.85
N GLU A 236 -14.47 6.03 2.78
CA GLU A 236 -14.15 4.93 3.69
C GLU A 236 -12.74 4.36 3.44
N VAL A 237 -12.27 4.29 2.20
CA VAL A 237 -10.87 3.92 1.89
C VAL A 237 -9.88 4.85 2.61
N ILE A 238 -10.14 6.16 2.58
CA ILE A 238 -9.30 7.15 3.28
C ILE A 238 -9.44 6.99 4.81
N ASN A 239 -10.67 6.92 5.32
CA ASN A 239 -10.93 6.80 6.75
C ASN A 239 -10.25 5.57 7.36
N ILE A 240 -10.44 4.42 6.75
CA ILE A 240 -9.94 3.13 7.24
C ILE A 240 -8.42 3.05 7.06
N GLY A 241 -7.90 3.52 5.93
CA GLY A 241 -6.46 3.59 5.68
C GLY A 241 -5.72 4.52 6.65
N ARG A 242 -6.35 5.63 7.08
CA ARG A 242 -5.80 6.50 8.12
C ARG A 242 -5.61 5.77 9.44
N HIS A 243 -6.54 4.89 9.80
CA HIS A 243 -6.51 4.09 11.02
C HIS A 243 -5.70 2.79 10.89
N ASN A 244 -4.76 2.76 9.97
CA ASN A 244 -3.75 1.71 9.82
C ASN A 244 -4.29 0.33 9.41
N VAL A 245 -5.48 0.27 8.85
CA VAL A 245 -5.97 -0.91 8.14
C VAL A 245 -5.32 -0.91 6.75
N PRO A 246 -4.64 -2.00 6.34
CA PRO A 246 -4.00 -2.04 5.03
C PRO A 246 -5.06 -2.11 3.92
N MET A 247 -5.18 -1.00 3.17
CA MET A 247 -6.03 -0.94 1.99
C MET A 247 -5.34 -1.66 0.82
N VAL A 248 -5.39 -2.98 0.87
CA VAL A 248 -4.78 -3.88 -0.11
C VAL A 248 -5.80 -4.90 -0.56
N ASP A 249 -6.09 -4.93 -1.86
CA ASP A 249 -6.81 -6.04 -2.48
C ASP A 249 -5.80 -7.16 -2.78
N TYR A 250 -5.81 -8.21 -1.98
CA TYR A 250 -4.85 -9.32 -2.05
C TYR A 250 -5.17 -10.36 -3.13
N HIS A 251 -6.27 -10.21 -3.88
CA HIS A 251 -6.71 -11.23 -4.83
C HIS A 251 -7.09 -10.62 -6.18
N VAL A 252 -6.10 -10.13 -6.91
CA VAL A 252 -6.29 -9.44 -8.18
C VAL A 252 -5.62 -10.19 -9.32
N PHE A 253 -6.38 -10.46 -10.40
CA PHE A 253 -5.85 -11.04 -11.62
C PHE A 253 -5.69 -9.99 -12.73
N VAL A 254 -4.60 -10.06 -13.47
CA VAL A 254 -4.46 -9.38 -14.77
C VAL A 254 -5.24 -10.22 -15.80
N ARG A 255 -6.36 -9.72 -16.26
CA ARG A 255 -7.25 -10.40 -17.21
C ARG A 255 -7.30 -9.66 -18.54
N ASP A 256 -8.03 -10.23 -19.51
CA ASP A 256 -8.17 -9.68 -20.85
C ASP A 256 -8.56 -8.19 -20.84
N GLY A 257 -7.85 -7.41 -21.64
CA GLY A 257 -8.04 -5.97 -21.71
C GLY A 257 -7.37 -5.17 -20.58
N MET A 258 -6.78 -5.82 -19.56
CA MET A 258 -6.03 -5.16 -18.50
C MET A 258 -4.54 -5.16 -18.81
N THR A 259 -3.91 -4.02 -18.60
CA THR A 259 -2.45 -3.88 -18.61
C THR A 259 -1.97 -3.54 -17.20
N LEU A 260 -0.71 -3.85 -16.90
CA LEU A 260 -0.11 -3.45 -15.62
C LEU A 260 -0.26 -1.93 -15.38
N GLU A 261 -0.07 -1.11 -16.41
CA GLU A 261 -0.19 0.34 -16.30
C GLU A 261 -1.62 0.77 -15.98
N SER A 262 -2.63 0.17 -16.62
CA SER A 262 -4.05 0.48 -16.32
C SER A 262 -4.42 0.09 -14.89
N MET A 263 -3.89 -1.04 -14.40
CA MET A 263 -4.09 -1.48 -13.02
C MET A 263 -3.40 -0.57 -12.01
N LEU A 264 -2.15 -0.17 -12.26
CA LEU A 264 -1.43 0.78 -11.42
C LEU A 264 -2.14 2.14 -11.37
N ARG A 265 -2.67 2.59 -12.50
CA ARG A 265 -3.47 3.83 -12.56
C ARG A 265 -4.73 3.72 -11.70
N LYS A 266 -5.48 2.64 -11.83
CA LYS A 266 -6.68 2.39 -11.02
C LYS A 266 -6.33 2.29 -9.54
N SER A 267 -5.30 1.53 -9.17
CA SER A 267 -4.81 1.41 -7.80
C SER A 267 -4.51 2.77 -7.17
N ARG A 268 -3.81 3.65 -7.89
CA ARG A 268 -3.51 5.02 -7.42
C ARG A 268 -4.78 5.87 -7.27
N ALA A 269 -5.71 5.78 -8.22
CA ALA A 269 -6.97 6.53 -8.17
C ALA A 269 -7.84 6.10 -6.99
N ASP A 270 -8.00 4.79 -6.80
CA ASP A 270 -8.83 4.22 -5.73
C ASP A 270 -8.18 4.34 -4.34
N GLY A 271 -6.85 4.50 -4.26
CA GLY A 271 -6.10 4.45 -2.99
C GLY A 271 -5.99 3.05 -2.41
N ILE A 272 -6.11 2.02 -3.25
CA ILE A 272 -6.03 0.59 -2.88
C ILE A 272 -4.84 -0.03 -3.58
N GLN A 273 -3.91 -0.59 -2.83
CA GLN A 273 -2.78 -1.30 -3.39
C GLN A 273 -3.20 -2.72 -3.83
N TYR A 274 -2.65 -3.21 -4.93
CA TYR A 274 -3.05 -4.53 -5.45
C TYR A 274 -2.01 -5.60 -5.14
N GLY A 275 -2.52 -6.79 -4.81
CA GLY A 275 -1.81 -8.05 -4.80
C GLY A 275 -2.11 -8.83 -6.07
N ILE A 276 -1.20 -8.78 -7.03
CA ILE A 276 -1.36 -9.42 -8.35
C ILE A 276 -1.04 -10.90 -8.22
N THR A 277 -1.97 -11.73 -8.65
CA THR A 277 -1.98 -13.16 -8.37
C THR A 277 -1.54 -13.98 -9.57
N ALA A 278 -0.51 -14.79 -9.40
CA ALA A 278 -0.08 -15.84 -10.33
C ALA A 278 -0.81 -17.15 -10.02
N ASP A 279 -1.40 -17.78 -11.01
CA ASP A 279 -1.94 -19.12 -10.89
C ASP A 279 -0.79 -20.15 -10.85
N ALA A 280 -0.57 -20.77 -9.67
CA ALA A 280 0.50 -21.73 -9.46
C ALA A 280 0.43 -22.94 -10.43
N ASN A 281 -0.76 -23.32 -10.88
CA ASN A 281 -0.95 -24.43 -11.81
C ASN A 281 -0.43 -24.12 -13.22
N ARG A 282 -0.26 -22.84 -13.55
CA ARG A 282 0.33 -22.38 -14.81
C ARG A 282 1.86 -22.25 -14.76
N LEU A 283 2.44 -22.23 -13.56
CA LEU A 283 3.88 -22.17 -13.35
C LEU A 283 4.44 -23.59 -13.26
N LYS A 284 5.18 -24.02 -14.29
CA LYS A 284 5.71 -25.38 -14.40
C LYS A 284 7.13 -25.53 -13.88
N SER A 285 7.82 -24.39 -13.66
CA SER A 285 9.21 -24.33 -13.23
C SER A 285 9.53 -23.00 -12.56
N ASP A 286 10.68 -22.94 -11.89
CA ASP A 286 11.24 -21.69 -11.34
C ASP A 286 11.41 -20.62 -12.42
N ALA A 287 11.84 -21.02 -13.64
CA ALA A 287 12.01 -20.09 -14.75
C ALA A 287 10.68 -19.46 -15.20
N ASP A 288 9.56 -20.19 -15.13
CA ASP A 288 8.23 -19.63 -15.42
C ASP A 288 7.82 -18.62 -14.38
N ALA A 289 8.05 -18.92 -13.12
CA ALA A 289 7.75 -18.02 -12.01
C ALA A 289 8.59 -16.73 -12.09
N GLU A 290 9.88 -16.82 -12.37
CA GLU A 290 10.75 -15.65 -12.54
C GLU A 290 10.37 -14.82 -13.76
N ARG A 291 9.99 -15.45 -14.86
CA ARG A 291 9.47 -14.76 -16.04
C ARG A 291 8.19 -13.99 -15.72
N TRP A 292 7.30 -14.59 -14.94
CA TRP A 292 6.07 -13.95 -14.50
C TRP A 292 6.34 -12.76 -13.58
N LEU A 293 7.28 -12.86 -12.64
CA LEU A 293 7.62 -11.79 -11.68
C LEU A 293 8.32 -10.59 -12.33
N ARG A 294 9.06 -10.80 -13.42
CA ARG A 294 9.93 -9.78 -14.02
C ARG A 294 9.25 -8.44 -14.35
N PRO A 295 8.04 -8.38 -14.95
CA PRO A 295 7.38 -7.11 -15.27
C PRO A 295 7.01 -6.27 -14.03
N PHE A 296 6.92 -6.90 -12.87
CA PHE A 296 6.48 -6.27 -11.63
C PHE A 296 7.61 -5.79 -10.73
N ALA A 297 8.86 -6.08 -11.08
CA ALA A 297 10.02 -5.71 -10.28
C ALA A 297 10.05 -4.20 -9.98
N GLY A 298 10.15 -3.82 -8.70
CA GLY A 298 10.14 -2.42 -8.25
C GLY A 298 8.80 -1.68 -8.39
N LYS A 299 7.73 -2.36 -8.81
CA LYS A 299 6.40 -1.76 -8.90
C LYS A 299 5.67 -1.77 -7.55
N PRO A 300 4.79 -0.76 -7.30
CA PRO A 300 4.06 -0.63 -6.06
C PRO A 300 2.88 -1.61 -5.96
N VAL A 301 3.13 -2.88 -6.19
CA VAL A 301 2.13 -3.98 -6.11
C VAL A 301 2.73 -5.15 -5.34
N PHE A 302 1.88 -5.90 -4.65
CA PHE A 302 2.27 -7.18 -4.08
C PHE A 302 2.19 -8.28 -5.13
N PHE A 303 2.92 -9.38 -4.90
CA PHE A 303 2.94 -10.55 -5.76
C PHE A 303 2.43 -11.75 -4.98
N ALA A 304 1.37 -12.35 -5.48
CA ALA A 304 0.76 -13.53 -4.87
C ALA A 304 0.98 -14.78 -5.71
N LEU A 305 1.14 -15.91 -5.04
CA LEU A 305 1.03 -17.22 -5.64
C LEU A 305 -0.31 -17.83 -5.25
N LEU A 306 -1.21 -18.07 -6.22
CA LEU A 306 -2.49 -18.72 -5.98
C LEU A 306 -2.35 -20.23 -6.12
N THR A 307 -2.73 -20.96 -5.08
CA THR A 307 -2.77 -22.42 -5.08
C THR A 307 -4.19 -22.97 -5.00
N ARG A 308 -4.42 -24.12 -5.65
CA ARG A 308 -5.66 -24.88 -5.53
C ARG A 308 -5.47 -26.28 -4.95
N ASP A 309 -4.27 -26.84 -5.04
CA ASP A 309 -4.02 -28.26 -4.75
C ASP A 309 -2.68 -28.56 -4.06
N GLY A 310 -1.89 -27.58 -3.69
CA GLY A 310 -0.60 -27.76 -3.02
C GLY A 310 0.53 -28.35 -3.88
N GLU A 311 0.25 -28.89 -5.05
CA GLU A 311 1.24 -29.54 -5.93
C GLU A 311 2.35 -28.61 -6.42
N TRP A 312 2.14 -27.30 -6.31
CA TRP A 312 3.12 -26.28 -6.69
C TRP A 312 4.43 -26.38 -5.89
N THR A 313 4.40 -26.89 -4.64
CA THR A 313 5.59 -27.03 -3.79
C THR A 313 6.58 -28.07 -4.32
N ARG A 314 6.11 -28.98 -5.18
CA ARG A 314 6.96 -29.95 -5.89
C ARG A 314 7.56 -29.41 -7.18
N ARG A 315 6.99 -28.34 -7.73
CA ARG A 315 7.41 -27.73 -9.02
C ARG A 315 8.29 -26.51 -8.85
N LEU A 316 8.07 -25.74 -7.80
CA LEU A 316 8.83 -24.52 -7.52
C LEU A 316 9.76 -24.73 -6.33
N SER A 317 10.95 -24.19 -6.42
CA SER A 317 11.87 -24.18 -5.29
C SER A 317 11.44 -23.18 -4.20
N LYS A 318 11.85 -23.43 -2.96
CA LYS A 318 11.66 -22.49 -1.85
C LYS A 318 12.20 -21.09 -2.17
N GLY A 319 13.39 -21.02 -2.81
CA GLY A 319 14.05 -19.75 -3.16
C GLY A 319 13.22 -18.92 -4.12
N VAL A 320 12.53 -19.53 -5.08
CA VAL A 320 11.63 -18.82 -5.99
C VAL A 320 10.30 -18.48 -5.31
N ALA A 321 9.74 -19.39 -4.52
CA ALA A 321 8.52 -19.15 -3.75
C ALA A 321 8.65 -17.94 -2.80
N GLN A 322 9.83 -17.76 -2.18
CA GLN A 322 10.13 -16.61 -1.32
C GLN A 322 10.14 -15.25 -2.03
N LYS A 323 10.26 -15.23 -3.36
CA LYS A 323 10.16 -13.99 -4.16
C LYS A 323 8.72 -13.47 -4.24
N PHE A 324 7.71 -14.31 -4.01
CA PHE A 324 6.33 -13.87 -3.82
C PHE A 324 6.15 -13.28 -2.43
N ASP A 325 5.27 -12.29 -2.32
CA ASP A 325 5.00 -11.62 -1.04
C ASP A 325 4.14 -12.49 -0.12
N TYR A 326 3.26 -13.33 -0.67
CA TYR A 326 2.40 -14.26 0.05
C TYR A 326 1.85 -15.36 -0.86
N VAL A 327 1.34 -16.41 -0.23
CA VAL A 327 0.60 -17.51 -0.88
C VAL A 327 -0.87 -17.40 -0.51
N ILE A 328 -1.75 -17.40 -1.52
CA ILE A 328 -3.20 -17.41 -1.35
C ILE A 328 -3.77 -18.75 -1.83
N ALA A 329 -4.59 -19.42 -1.01
CA ALA A 329 -5.28 -20.64 -1.39
C ALA A 329 -6.72 -20.34 -1.80
N ASP A 330 -7.18 -20.89 -2.94
CA ASP A 330 -8.57 -20.79 -3.37
C ASP A 330 -9.39 -21.93 -2.74
N GLY A 331 -10.33 -21.58 -1.86
CA GLY A 331 -11.23 -22.52 -1.19
C GLY A 331 -12.29 -23.16 -2.10
N ARG A 332 -12.43 -22.67 -3.35
CA ARG A 332 -13.34 -23.25 -4.35
C ARG A 332 -12.73 -24.45 -5.11
N ALA A 333 -11.53 -24.86 -4.75
CA ALA A 333 -10.81 -25.88 -5.50
C ALA A 333 -11.36 -27.29 -5.35
N SER A 334 -12.26 -27.53 -4.40
CA SER A 334 -12.89 -28.84 -4.20
C SER A 334 -13.99 -29.10 -5.23
N GLU A 335 -13.82 -30.12 -6.04
CA GLU A 335 -14.87 -30.62 -6.94
C GLU A 335 -15.94 -31.35 -6.11
N SER A 336 -17.16 -30.78 -6.10
CA SER A 336 -18.39 -31.41 -5.59
C SER A 336 -18.29 -32.15 -4.24
N PRO A 337 -17.98 -31.43 -3.14
CA PRO A 337 -18.06 -32.06 -1.82
C PRO A 337 -19.48 -32.52 -1.51
N GLY A 338 -19.62 -33.68 -0.90
CA GLY A 338 -20.91 -34.25 -0.51
C GLY A 338 -21.54 -33.51 0.67
N SER A 339 -20.76 -32.89 1.53
CA SER A 339 -21.20 -32.21 2.75
C SER A 339 -20.28 -31.03 3.13
N VAL A 340 -20.77 -30.17 4.03
CA VAL A 340 -19.94 -29.08 4.59
C VAL A 340 -18.88 -29.61 5.54
N ASP A 341 -19.11 -30.71 6.21
CA ASP A 341 -18.13 -31.40 7.03
C ASP A 341 -16.90 -31.79 6.19
N GLU A 342 -17.12 -32.37 5.03
CA GLU A 342 -16.08 -32.74 4.08
C GLU A 342 -15.31 -31.51 3.58
N ILE A 343 -15.99 -30.41 3.27
CA ILE A 343 -15.33 -29.14 2.91
C ILE A 343 -14.40 -28.68 4.02
N VAL A 344 -14.88 -28.70 5.27
CA VAL A 344 -14.10 -28.27 6.43
C VAL A 344 -12.89 -29.19 6.66
N GLU A 345 -13.08 -30.50 6.54
CA GLU A 345 -11.97 -31.47 6.70
C GLU A 345 -10.88 -31.26 5.66
N GLN A 346 -11.24 -31.21 4.39
CA GLN A 346 -10.30 -30.97 3.29
C GLN A 346 -9.59 -29.59 3.44
N THR A 347 -10.34 -28.55 3.87
CA THR A 347 -9.75 -27.24 4.12
C THR A 347 -8.73 -27.30 5.25
N VAL A 348 -9.07 -27.93 6.36
CA VAL A 348 -8.13 -28.06 7.51
C VAL A 348 -6.90 -28.86 7.13
N GLU A 349 -7.05 -29.96 6.39
CA GLU A 349 -5.93 -30.75 5.87
C GLU A 349 -4.99 -29.91 4.99
N ARG A 350 -5.54 -29.11 4.07
CA ARG A 350 -4.75 -28.17 3.26
C ARG A 350 -4.04 -27.12 4.12
N LEU A 351 -4.75 -26.54 5.09
CA LEU A 351 -4.15 -25.59 6.01
C LEU A 351 -2.99 -26.20 6.80
N ASP A 352 -3.07 -27.50 7.15
CA ASP A 352 -2.05 -28.21 7.89
C ASP A 352 -0.87 -28.67 7.01
N SER A 353 -1.06 -28.84 5.69
CA SER A 353 -0.04 -29.38 4.77
C SER A 353 0.62 -28.32 3.88
N GLU A 354 -0.09 -27.26 3.48
CA GLU A 354 0.42 -26.27 2.53
C GLU A 354 0.94 -25.00 3.23
N PRO A 355 1.97 -24.32 2.69
CA PRO A 355 2.40 -23.01 3.16
C PRO A 355 1.48 -21.91 2.61
N ILE A 356 0.38 -21.62 3.32
CA ILE A 356 -0.64 -20.64 2.96
C ILE A 356 -0.57 -19.44 3.89
N ASP A 357 -0.66 -18.22 3.35
CA ASP A 357 -0.76 -16.97 4.10
C ASP A 357 -2.20 -16.45 4.18
N ILE A 358 -2.96 -16.57 3.08
CA ILE A 358 -4.35 -16.12 2.97
C ILE A 358 -5.20 -17.24 2.40
N TYR A 359 -6.38 -17.47 2.98
CA TYR A 359 -7.36 -18.41 2.45
C TYR A 359 -8.56 -17.64 1.87
N ALA A 360 -8.70 -17.74 0.56
CA ALA A 360 -9.79 -17.12 -0.17
C ALA A 360 -11.03 -17.99 -0.15
N HIS A 361 -12.22 -17.36 -0.17
CA HIS A 361 -13.51 -18.03 -0.23
C HIS A 361 -13.80 -19.04 0.91
N ALA A 362 -13.35 -18.70 2.13
CA ALA A 362 -13.32 -19.61 3.29
C ALA A 362 -14.64 -20.34 3.61
N THR A 363 -15.78 -19.73 3.32
CA THR A 363 -17.12 -20.33 3.56
C THR A 363 -17.91 -20.55 2.27
N TRP A 364 -17.19 -20.69 1.15
CA TRP A 364 -17.83 -20.94 -0.12
C TRP A 364 -18.55 -22.30 -0.12
N LEU A 365 -19.73 -22.35 -0.74
CA LEU A 365 -20.50 -23.56 -0.95
C LEU A 365 -20.85 -23.75 -2.43
N PRO A 366 -20.95 -25.00 -2.90
CA PRO A 366 -21.51 -25.31 -4.21
C PRO A 366 -22.93 -24.75 -4.35
N LYS A 367 -23.34 -24.42 -5.57
CA LYS A 367 -24.63 -23.76 -5.85
C LYS A 367 -25.82 -24.45 -5.18
N ALA A 368 -25.84 -25.78 -5.18
CA ALA A 368 -26.93 -26.58 -4.58
C ALA A 368 -27.08 -26.40 -3.06
N MET A 369 -26.04 -25.93 -2.36
CA MET A 369 -26.03 -25.77 -0.91
C MET A 369 -26.18 -24.29 -0.47
N ARG A 370 -25.99 -23.31 -1.36
CA ARG A 370 -25.91 -21.89 -1.00
C ARG A 370 -27.15 -21.34 -0.33
N GLU A 371 -28.36 -21.78 -0.76
CA GLU A 371 -29.61 -21.32 -0.18
C GLU A 371 -29.78 -21.72 1.29
N ARG A 372 -29.07 -22.76 1.71
CA ARG A 372 -29.06 -23.27 3.08
C ARG A 372 -27.81 -22.98 3.83
N ALA A 373 -27.00 -22.01 3.39
CA ALA A 373 -25.69 -21.73 3.97
C ALA A 373 -25.76 -21.46 5.49
N ASP A 374 -26.73 -20.69 5.96
CA ASP A 374 -26.88 -20.37 7.38
C ASP A 374 -27.20 -21.58 8.26
N GLU A 375 -27.91 -22.59 7.73
CA GLU A 375 -28.18 -23.85 8.42
C GLU A 375 -26.97 -24.78 8.40
N LEU A 376 -26.28 -24.83 7.25
CA LEU A 376 -25.20 -25.76 7.01
C LEU A 376 -23.89 -25.35 7.75
N TRP A 377 -23.60 -24.05 7.85
CA TRP A 377 -22.47 -23.56 8.63
C TRP A 377 -22.81 -23.55 10.12
N THR A 378 -22.74 -24.73 10.76
CA THR A 378 -22.99 -24.88 12.21
C THR A 378 -21.83 -24.33 13.05
N GLU A 379 -22.10 -24.03 14.34
CA GLU A 379 -21.05 -23.53 15.26
C GLU A 379 -19.84 -24.48 15.36
N PRO A 380 -20.01 -25.81 15.47
CA PRO A 380 -18.87 -26.73 15.53
C PRO A 380 -18.00 -26.69 14.26
N LEU A 381 -18.62 -26.60 13.06
CA LEU A 381 -17.91 -26.55 11.79
C LEU A 381 -17.12 -25.23 11.64
N MET A 382 -17.77 -24.12 11.98
CA MET A 382 -17.08 -22.82 12.00
C MET A 382 -15.91 -22.84 12.99
N ALA A 383 -16.09 -23.35 14.20
CA ALA A 383 -15.04 -23.44 15.20
C ALA A 383 -13.86 -24.32 14.73
N LYS A 384 -14.13 -25.46 14.09
CA LYS A 384 -13.11 -26.35 13.50
C LYS A 384 -12.30 -25.62 12.44
N LEU A 385 -12.96 -24.93 11.52
CA LEU A 385 -12.30 -24.18 10.44
C LEU A 385 -11.49 -23.01 10.99
N ILE A 386 -12.04 -22.21 11.90
CA ILE A 386 -11.36 -21.11 12.59
C ILE A 386 -10.11 -21.61 13.33
N GLY A 387 -10.24 -22.75 14.03
CA GLY A 387 -9.10 -23.42 14.69
C GLY A 387 -7.97 -23.76 13.71
N GLY A 388 -8.30 -24.21 12.50
CA GLY A 388 -7.35 -24.46 11.42
C GLY A 388 -6.60 -23.18 10.99
N PHE A 389 -7.31 -22.06 10.78
CA PHE A 389 -6.69 -20.78 10.44
C PHE A 389 -5.74 -20.28 11.52
N LEU A 390 -6.16 -20.33 12.78
CA LEU A 390 -5.35 -19.86 13.91
C LEU A 390 -4.08 -20.70 14.09
N ARG A 391 -4.22 -22.04 14.10
CA ARG A 391 -3.10 -22.97 14.27
C ARG A 391 -2.04 -22.75 13.20
N ASN A 392 -2.47 -22.48 11.98
CA ASN A 392 -1.60 -22.34 10.82
C ASN A 392 -1.19 -20.90 10.51
N LYS A 393 -1.69 -19.92 11.29
CA LYS A 393 -1.42 -18.49 11.08
C LYS A 393 -1.81 -18.07 9.66
N VAL A 394 -3.04 -18.38 9.26
CA VAL A 394 -3.60 -18.07 7.94
C VAL A 394 -4.68 -17.01 8.09
N ALA A 395 -4.60 -15.97 7.27
CA ALA A 395 -5.61 -14.91 7.23
C ALA A 395 -6.81 -15.34 6.36
N VAL A 396 -7.98 -14.80 6.67
CA VAL A 396 -9.23 -15.06 5.95
C VAL A 396 -9.52 -13.91 4.99
N GLU A 397 -9.76 -14.23 3.73
CA GLU A 397 -10.16 -13.24 2.75
C GLU A 397 -11.59 -12.73 3.01
N LEU A 398 -11.76 -11.40 2.98
CA LEU A 398 -13.05 -10.73 2.83
C LEU A 398 -13.27 -10.49 1.34
N ASN A 399 -13.96 -11.41 0.67
CA ASN A 399 -14.12 -11.40 -0.78
C ASN A 399 -15.27 -10.51 -1.23
N SER A 400 -14.99 -9.51 -2.03
CA SER A 400 -15.98 -8.51 -2.45
C SER A 400 -16.93 -9.01 -3.52
N LEU A 401 -16.52 -9.90 -4.43
CA LEU A 401 -17.39 -10.46 -5.48
C LEU A 401 -18.38 -11.47 -4.94
N GLU A 402 -17.89 -12.46 -4.21
CA GLU A 402 -18.72 -13.54 -3.68
C GLU A 402 -19.40 -13.14 -2.35
N ARG A 403 -19.02 -11.99 -1.76
CA ARG A 403 -19.50 -11.46 -0.46
C ARG A 403 -19.35 -12.48 0.67
N LEU A 404 -18.15 -13.05 0.77
CA LEU A 404 -17.77 -14.09 1.73
C LEU A 404 -16.62 -13.61 2.65
N PRO A 405 -16.55 -14.17 3.88
CA PRO A 405 -17.51 -15.04 4.57
C PRO A 405 -18.74 -14.29 5.07
N SER A 406 -19.71 -15.03 5.66
CA SER A 406 -20.89 -14.42 6.30
C SER A 406 -20.51 -13.57 7.53
N VAL A 407 -21.36 -12.60 7.88
CA VAL A 407 -21.19 -11.75 9.08
C VAL A 407 -20.97 -12.59 10.33
N ARG A 408 -21.80 -13.66 10.51
CA ARG A 408 -21.69 -14.58 11.64
C ARG A 408 -20.30 -15.23 11.73
N PHE A 409 -19.79 -15.73 10.60
CA PHE A 409 -18.44 -16.31 10.57
C PHE A 409 -17.36 -15.29 10.89
N ILE A 410 -17.41 -14.08 10.30
CA ILE A 410 -16.44 -13.01 10.53
C ILE A 410 -16.40 -12.63 12.01
N GLN A 411 -17.57 -12.51 12.66
CA GLN A 411 -17.65 -12.19 14.09
C GLN A 411 -16.97 -13.27 14.95
N ARG A 412 -17.26 -14.55 14.69
CA ARG A 412 -16.64 -15.68 15.40
C ARG A 412 -15.13 -15.75 15.16
N ALA A 413 -14.70 -15.56 13.91
CA ALA A 413 -13.29 -15.57 13.56
C ALA A 413 -12.52 -14.40 14.20
N LYS A 414 -13.14 -13.21 14.26
CA LYS A 414 -12.59 -12.05 14.97
C LYS A 414 -12.45 -12.31 16.48
N GLU A 415 -13.51 -12.80 17.14
CA GLU A 415 -13.51 -13.13 18.57
C GLU A 415 -12.39 -14.14 18.90
N ALA A 416 -12.14 -15.10 18.02
CA ALA A 416 -11.08 -16.07 18.15
C ALA A 416 -9.67 -15.50 17.82
N GLY A 417 -9.57 -14.31 17.24
CA GLY A 417 -8.29 -13.65 16.95
C GLY A 417 -7.76 -13.86 15.52
N CYS A 418 -8.55 -14.40 14.59
CA CYS A 418 -8.19 -14.50 13.18
C CYS A 418 -7.85 -13.13 12.58
N LYS A 419 -6.99 -13.16 11.54
CA LYS A 419 -6.68 -11.98 10.73
C LYS A 419 -7.44 -12.05 9.42
N PHE A 420 -7.74 -10.86 8.85
CA PHE A 420 -8.48 -10.73 7.61
C PHE A 420 -7.65 -9.97 6.57
N GLY A 421 -7.96 -10.19 5.30
CA GLY A 421 -7.44 -9.42 4.18
C GLY A 421 -8.55 -9.15 3.17
N PHE A 422 -8.52 -8.01 2.47
CA PHE A 422 -9.48 -7.75 1.39
C PHE A 422 -9.09 -8.52 0.14
N GLY A 423 -10.08 -8.95 -0.65
CA GLY A 423 -9.86 -9.59 -1.93
C GLY A 423 -11.06 -9.44 -2.86
N THR A 424 -10.78 -9.41 -4.18
CA THR A 424 -11.83 -9.40 -5.22
C THR A 424 -11.90 -10.74 -5.94
N GLY A 425 -10.79 -11.27 -6.44
CA GLY A 425 -10.78 -12.49 -7.26
C GLY A 425 -11.44 -12.28 -8.62
N ASN A 426 -11.21 -11.11 -9.27
CA ASN A 426 -11.84 -10.66 -10.50
C ASN A 426 -11.63 -11.62 -11.67
N LYS A 427 -12.67 -11.84 -12.48
CA LYS A 427 -12.62 -12.59 -13.76
C LYS A 427 -12.43 -11.65 -14.95
N THR A 428 -12.88 -10.40 -14.83
CA THR A 428 -12.80 -9.33 -15.83
C THR A 428 -12.30 -8.03 -15.18
N ALA A 429 -11.95 -7.05 -16.02
CA ALA A 429 -11.59 -5.71 -15.53
C ALA A 429 -12.77 -5.01 -14.82
N ALA A 430 -14.00 -5.23 -15.28
CA ALA A 430 -15.20 -4.63 -14.71
C ALA A 430 -15.56 -5.17 -13.32
N GLU A 431 -15.13 -6.40 -13.01
CA GLU A 431 -15.36 -7.01 -11.70
C GLU A 431 -14.35 -6.57 -10.63
N LEU A 432 -13.30 -5.83 -11.00
CA LEU A 432 -12.32 -5.32 -10.05
C LEU A 432 -12.94 -4.22 -9.19
N GLN A 433 -13.33 -4.61 -7.97
CA GLN A 433 -14.03 -3.76 -7.02
C GLN A 433 -13.04 -2.95 -6.15
N ARG A 434 -13.58 -2.07 -5.31
CA ARG A 434 -12.83 -1.23 -4.37
C ARG A 434 -12.93 -1.74 -2.94
N CYS A 435 -12.91 -3.06 -2.75
CA CYS A 435 -13.04 -3.73 -1.45
C CYS A 435 -14.37 -3.45 -0.73
N GLU A 436 -15.46 -3.11 -1.46
CA GLU A 436 -16.72 -2.63 -0.89
C GLU A 436 -17.31 -3.54 0.18
N PHE A 437 -17.36 -4.86 -0.05
CA PHE A 437 -17.84 -5.79 0.97
C PHE A 437 -16.95 -5.80 2.20
N GLY A 438 -15.63 -5.80 2.00
CA GLY A 438 -14.68 -5.76 3.11
C GLY A 438 -14.82 -4.48 3.94
N LEU A 439 -14.97 -3.32 3.32
CA LEU A 439 -15.23 -2.04 4.00
C LEU A 439 -16.52 -2.09 4.83
N GLN A 440 -17.60 -2.65 4.26
CA GLN A 440 -18.85 -2.87 4.98
C GLN A 440 -18.64 -3.78 6.21
N MET A 441 -17.83 -4.84 6.09
CA MET A 441 -17.54 -5.77 7.19
C MET A 441 -16.67 -5.12 8.28
N VAL A 442 -15.78 -4.18 7.94
CA VAL A 442 -15.05 -3.39 8.92
C VAL A 442 -16.01 -2.69 9.87
N GLU A 443 -17.04 -2.04 9.33
CA GLU A 443 -18.04 -1.34 10.14
C GLU A 443 -18.97 -2.32 10.87
N THR A 444 -19.57 -3.28 10.15
CA THR A 444 -20.56 -4.21 10.69
C THR A 444 -19.99 -5.09 11.79
N CYS A 445 -18.78 -5.61 11.61
CA CYS A 445 -18.13 -6.51 12.58
C CYS A 445 -17.16 -5.77 13.52
N LYS A 446 -17.07 -4.43 13.43
CA LYS A 446 -16.17 -3.61 14.26
C LYS A 446 -14.71 -4.09 14.15
N LEU A 447 -14.24 -4.38 12.94
CA LEU A 447 -12.85 -4.77 12.70
C LEU A 447 -11.95 -3.55 12.83
N ASP A 448 -10.86 -3.69 13.58
CA ASP A 448 -9.84 -2.67 13.72
C ASP A 448 -8.54 -3.09 12.99
N TRP A 449 -7.51 -2.25 13.02
CA TRP A 449 -6.22 -2.55 12.41
C TRP A 449 -5.57 -3.85 12.92
N LYS A 450 -5.87 -4.26 14.18
CA LYS A 450 -5.36 -5.51 14.78
C LYS A 450 -5.99 -6.74 14.13
N SER A 451 -7.16 -6.57 13.52
CA SER A 451 -7.88 -7.64 12.82
C SER A 451 -7.30 -7.93 11.42
N PHE A 452 -6.40 -7.08 10.89
CA PHE A 452 -5.95 -7.21 9.50
C PHE A 452 -4.53 -7.77 9.38
N TYR A 453 -4.38 -8.62 8.37
CA TYR A 453 -3.11 -9.15 7.89
C TYR A 453 -2.43 -8.16 6.94
N ALA A 454 -1.10 -8.11 7.02
CA ALA A 454 -0.26 -7.60 5.95
C ALA A 454 1.01 -8.47 5.91
N PRO A 455 1.59 -8.75 4.73
CA PRO A 455 2.78 -9.58 4.62
C PRO A 455 3.90 -9.12 5.56
N GLY A 456 4.40 -10.04 6.38
CA GLY A 456 5.47 -9.78 7.34
C GLY A 456 5.07 -9.05 8.63
N SER A 457 3.79 -8.65 8.82
CA SER A 457 3.40 -7.84 9.98
C SER A 457 3.21 -8.62 11.28
N TRP A 458 2.50 -9.75 11.25
CA TRP A 458 2.19 -10.54 12.45
C TRP A 458 3.05 -11.78 12.59
N TRP A 459 3.49 -12.29 11.47
CA TRP A 459 4.31 -13.50 11.36
C TRP A 459 5.07 -13.49 10.02
N PRO A 460 6.18 -14.21 9.93
CA PRO A 460 6.89 -14.40 8.67
C PRO A 460 6.00 -15.07 7.61
N LYS A 461 6.32 -14.92 6.33
CA LYS A 461 5.59 -15.55 5.22
C LYS A 461 5.47 -17.06 5.44
N ALA A 462 4.38 -17.65 4.97
CA ALA A 462 4.13 -19.09 5.10
C ALA A 462 5.26 -19.94 4.53
N VAL A 463 5.81 -19.57 3.37
CA VAL A 463 6.95 -20.25 2.74
C VAL A 463 8.25 -20.22 3.58
N GLU A 464 8.39 -19.27 4.49
CA GLU A 464 9.51 -19.19 5.44
C GLU A 464 9.27 -20.06 6.67
N ARG A 465 8.01 -20.08 7.15
CA ARG A 465 7.59 -20.80 8.35
C ARG A 465 7.41 -22.31 8.13
N ARG A 466 6.92 -22.67 6.95
CA ARG A 466 6.37 -24.01 6.68
C ARG A 466 6.65 -24.41 5.24
N TRP A 467 7.90 -24.69 4.90
CA TRP A 467 8.24 -25.32 3.63
C TRP A 467 8.35 -26.83 3.85
N ALA A 468 7.47 -27.60 3.21
CA ALA A 468 7.65 -29.04 3.16
C ALA A 468 8.92 -29.33 2.34
N ALA A 469 9.88 -29.96 2.96
CA ALA A 469 11.14 -30.37 2.33
C ALA A 469 10.90 -31.53 1.35
#